data_0d91321ba91ad88aed7538754306e176
#
_entry.id   0d91321ba91ad88aed7538754306e176
#
_cell.length_a   1.000
_cell.length_b   1.000
_cell.length_c   1.000
_cell.angle_alpha   90.00
_cell.angle_beta   90.00
_cell.angle_gamma   90.00
#
_symmetry.space_group_name_H-M   'P 1'
#
loop_
_entity.id
_entity.type
_entity.pdbx_description
1 polymer ?
#
loop_
_entity_poly.entity_id
_entity_poly.type
_entity_poly.pdbx_seq_one_letter_code
_entity_poly.pdbx_strand_id
1 'polypeptide(L)'
;RRIIQSHRYNDGMTTANATPYAGLTPDRVLDAIESTGLKCDGRMLALNSYENRVYQIWLEDDSLIVAKFYRPQRWTDAQILEEHSFVQELAEREIPGVSPIILENKQSLHSFEDFRFAIYPKQGGRAPELEQANTLEWIGRFLGRIHAVGAIENFRERPALNIETFGEEPRLYLLAGHFLPADLKDAWSSVVDQALLGVRQCYERAGEIKMIRL
;
A
#
# COMPACT_ATOMS: atom_id res chain seq x y z
N ARG A 1 32.97 12.84 1.56
CA ARG A 1 32.51 11.86 2.58
C ARG A 1 31.08 12.26 2.94
N ARG A 2 30.08 11.67 2.25
CA ARG A 2 28.67 11.76 2.63
C ARG A 2 28.39 10.58 3.56
N ILE A 3 27.95 10.89 4.75
CA ILE A 3 27.49 9.90 5.74
C ILE A 3 26.15 9.38 5.25
N ILE A 4 26.13 8.10 4.87
CA ILE A 4 24.92 7.37 4.58
C ILE A 4 24.28 7.09 5.95
N GLN A 5 23.19 7.79 6.26
CA GLN A 5 22.32 7.40 7.37
C GLN A 5 21.63 6.10 6.99
N SER A 6 22.18 5.00 7.49
CA SER A 6 21.50 3.72 7.46
C SER A 6 20.21 3.82 8.27
N HIS A 7 19.07 3.66 7.63
CA HIS A 7 17.83 3.40 8.34
C HIS A 7 18.05 2.09 9.12
N ARG A 8 18.17 2.21 10.43
CA ARG A 8 18.23 1.06 11.32
C ARG A 8 16.88 0.37 11.25
N TYR A 9 16.85 -0.77 10.58
CA TYR A 9 15.85 -1.78 10.87
C TYR A 9 16.04 -2.16 12.33
N ASN A 10 15.03 -1.87 13.14
CA ASN A 10 15.02 -2.14 14.56
C ASN A 10 15.12 -3.67 14.74
N ASP A 11 16.25 -4.10 15.28
CA ASP A 11 16.55 -5.50 15.63
C ASP A 11 15.70 -5.91 16.84
N GLY A 12 14.42 -6.18 16.57
CA GLY A 12 13.46 -6.77 17.48
C GLY A 12 13.15 -8.21 17.05
N MET A 13 14.18 -9.05 16.90
CA MET A 13 13.99 -10.48 16.77
C MET A 13 13.65 -11.09 18.13
N THR A 14 12.37 -11.14 18.44
CA THR A 14 11.77 -12.22 19.24
C THR A 14 10.27 -12.17 19.12
N THR A 15 9.72 -12.99 18.33
CA THR A 15 8.58 -13.91 18.48
C THR A 15 8.15 -14.40 17.11
N ALA A 16 8.60 -15.59 16.78
CA ALA A 16 8.07 -16.35 15.66
C ALA A 16 6.55 -16.47 15.78
N ASN A 17 5.83 -16.19 14.67
CA ASN A 17 4.42 -16.53 14.43
C ASN A 17 3.31 -15.71 15.07
N ALA A 18 3.46 -14.47 15.44
CA ALA A 18 2.28 -13.60 15.56
C ALA A 18 1.81 -13.20 14.15
N THR A 19 0.64 -13.67 13.73
CA THR A 19 0.02 -13.17 12.49
C THR A 19 -0.21 -11.67 12.66
N PRO A 20 0.13 -10.82 11.67
CA PRO A 20 0.07 -9.36 11.81
C PRO A 20 -1.27 -8.80 12.32
N TYR A 21 -2.32 -9.59 12.25
CA TYR A 21 -3.69 -9.23 12.62
C TYR A 21 -4.28 -10.14 13.70
N ALA A 22 -3.47 -10.85 14.48
CA ALA A 22 -3.97 -11.81 15.48
C ALA A 22 -4.93 -11.18 16.51
N GLY A 23 -4.77 -9.88 16.79
CA GLY A 23 -5.65 -9.15 17.71
C GLY A 23 -6.85 -8.46 17.05
N LEU A 24 -6.95 -8.43 15.71
CA LEU A 24 -8.02 -7.73 15.01
C LEU A 24 -9.26 -8.64 14.89
N THR A 25 -10.01 -8.74 15.98
CA THR A 25 -11.29 -9.48 16.01
C THR A 25 -12.41 -8.68 15.37
N PRO A 26 -13.55 -9.31 14.99
CA PRO A 26 -14.73 -8.60 14.50
C PRO A 26 -15.18 -7.47 15.43
N ASP A 27 -15.27 -7.71 16.71
CA ASP A 27 -15.69 -6.70 17.69
C ASP A 27 -14.71 -5.52 17.70
N ARG A 28 -13.40 -5.77 17.69
CA ARG A 28 -12.39 -4.71 17.62
C ARG A 28 -12.44 -3.89 16.33
N VAL A 29 -12.84 -4.51 15.21
CA VAL A 29 -13.08 -3.77 13.97
C VAL A 29 -14.22 -2.78 14.14
N LEU A 30 -15.34 -3.21 14.73
CA LEU A 30 -16.48 -2.33 15.00
C LEU A 30 -16.15 -1.25 16.03
N ASP A 31 -15.50 -1.61 17.14
CA ASP A 31 -15.05 -0.67 18.17
C ASP A 31 -14.11 0.41 17.59
N ALA A 32 -13.21 0.01 16.67
CA ALA A 32 -12.32 0.95 15.99
C ALA A 32 -13.11 1.98 15.16
N ILE A 33 -14.13 1.55 14.44
CA ILE A 33 -14.98 2.47 13.67
C ILE A 33 -15.80 3.36 14.61
N GLU A 34 -16.39 2.80 15.65
CA GLU A 34 -17.17 3.57 16.63
C GLU A 34 -16.32 4.58 17.41
N SER A 35 -15.03 4.30 17.61
CA SER A 35 -14.10 5.26 18.22
C SER A 35 -13.95 6.57 17.42
N THR A 36 -14.34 6.57 16.15
CA THR A 36 -14.32 7.75 15.27
C THR A 36 -15.63 8.58 15.34
N GLY A 37 -16.62 8.13 16.12
CA GLY A 37 -17.93 8.77 16.24
C GLY A 37 -18.99 8.21 15.30
N LEU A 38 -18.64 7.30 14.40
CA LEU A 38 -19.61 6.57 13.57
C LEU A 38 -20.31 5.49 14.42
N LYS A 39 -21.53 5.13 14.04
CA LYS A 39 -22.29 4.08 14.73
C LYS A 39 -22.52 2.89 13.82
N CYS A 40 -22.00 1.74 14.22
CA CYS A 40 -22.15 0.49 13.48
C CYS A 40 -23.46 -0.23 13.87
N ASP A 41 -24.12 -0.87 12.91
CA ASP A 41 -25.30 -1.71 13.18
C ASP A 41 -24.94 -3.17 13.53
N GLY A 42 -23.66 -3.48 13.60
CA GLY A 42 -23.12 -4.81 13.91
C GLY A 42 -22.87 -5.69 12.66
N ARG A 43 -23.35 -5.29 11.48
CA ARG A 43 -23.09 -6.03 10.24
C ARG A 43 -21.77 -5.63 9.62
N MET A 44 -20.96 -6.63 9.27
CA MET A 44 -19.73 -6.43 8.53
C MET A 44 -19.42 -7.59 7.59
N LEU A 45 -18.69 -7.32 6.50
CA LEU A 45 -18.26 -8.30 5.52
C LEU A 45 -16.76 -8.11 5.24
N ALA A 46 -15.96 -9.14 5.46
CA ALA A 46 -14.57 -9.12 5.06
C ALA A 46 -14.45 -9.13 3.53
N LEU A 47 -13.69 -8.19 2.99
CA LEU A 47 -13.40 -8.10 1.56
C LEU A 47 -12.04 -8.71 1.25
N ASN A 48 -11.89 -9.23 0.02
CA ASN A 48 -10.60 -9.76 -0.42
C ASN A 48 -9.53 -8.67 -0.43
N SER A 49 -8.41 -8.95 0.23
CA SER A 49 -7.24 -8.07 0.25
C SER A 49 -5.97 -8.89 0.45
N TYR A 50 -4.88 -8.46 -0.14
CA TYR A 50 -3.61 -9.18 -0.06
C TYR A 50 -2.82 -8.83 1.20
N GLU A 51 -2.52 -7.55 1.40
CA GLU A 51 -1.64 -7.08 2.48
C GLU A 51 -2.43 -6.56 3.69
N ASN A 52 -3.47 -5.79 3.43
CA ASN A 52 -4.27 -5.15 4.46
C ASN A 52 -5.45 -6.05 4.90
N ARG A 53 -6.24 -5.61 5.87
CA ARG A 53 -7.56 -6.16 6.15
C ARG A 53 -8.60 -5.12 5.77
N VAL A 54 -9.55 -5.53 4.95
CA VAL A 54 -10.56 -4.62 4.40
C VAL A 54 -11.93 -5.17 4.72
N TYR A 55 -12.79 -4.32 5.27
CA TYR A 55 -14.14 -4.68 5.69
C TYR A 55 -15.14 -3.69 5.12
N GLN A 56 -16.24 -4.19 4.57
CA GLN A 56 -17.44 -3.42 4.37
C GLN A 56 -18.26 -3.46 5.67
N ILE A 57 -18.71 -2.29 6.13
CA ILE A 57 -19.42 -2.13 7.41
C ILE A 57 -20.69 -1.36 7.15
N TRP A 58 -21.78 -1.79 7.77
CA TRP A 58 -23.08 -1.12 7.76
C TRP A 58 -23.19 -0.22 8.99
N LEU A 59 -23.65 1.01 8.78
CA LEU A 59 -23.92 1.97 9.84
C LEU A 59 -25.40 1.98 10.21
N GLU A 60 -25.74 2.52 11.40
CA GLU A 60 -27.14 2.60 11.89
C GLU A 60 -28.07 3.43 10.99
N ASP A 61 -27.53 4.32 10.17
CA ASP A 61 -28.27 5.13 9.18
C ASP A 61 -28.46 4.43 7.83
N ASP A 62 -28.25 3.11 7.78
CA ASP A 62 -28.27 2.28 6.56
C ASP A 62 -27.18 2.62 5.52
N SER A 63 -26.27 3.52 5.82
CA SER A 63 -25.13 3.80 4.93
C SER A 63 -24.05 2.72 5.02
N LEU A 64 -23.20 2.67 4.01
CA LEU A 64 -22.13 1.68 3.86
C LEU A 64 -20.78 2.39 3.78
N ILE A 65 -19.84 1.90 4.56
CA ILE A 65 -18.44 2.31 4.49
C ILE A 65 -17.53 1.12 4.22
N VAL A 66 -16.31 1.40 3.81
CA VAL A 66 -15.22 0.43 3.71
C VAL A 66 -14.11 0.86 4.64
N ALA A 67 -13.74 0.00 5.59
CA ALA A 67 -12.63 0.20 6.50
C ALA A 67 -11.41 -0.60 6.03
N LYS A 68 -10.28 0.08 5.84
CA LYS A 68 -8.99 -0.51 5.47
C LYS A 68 -8.05 -0.43 6.67
N PHE A 69 -7.75 -1.57 7.28
CA PHE A 69 -6.76 -1.71 8.35
C PHE A 69 -5.40 -2.00 7.73
N TYR A 70 -4.44 -1.14 8.00
CA TYR A 70 -3.08 -1.26 7.47
C TYR A 70 -2.30 -2.34 8.22
N ARG A 71 -1.51 -3.10 7.47
CA ARG A 71 -0.64 -4.10 8.07
C ARG A 71 0.33 -3.43 9.06
N PRO A 72 0.35 -3.88 10.34
CA PRO A 72 1.29 -3.34 11.32
C PRO A 72 2.73 -3.38 10.83
N GLN A 73 3.50 -2.34 11.12
CA GLN A 73 4.93 -2.21 10.81
C GLN A 73 5.29 -2.23 9.30
N ARG A 74 4.30 -2.20 8.40
CA ARG A 74 4.57 -2.21 6.95
C ARG A 74 4.84 -0.82 6.39
N TRP A 75 4.03 0.16 6.77
CA TRP A 75 4.11 1.55 6.32
C TRP A 75 4.14 2.49 7.51
N THR A 76 4.85 3.61 7.41
CA THR A 76 4.77 4.70 8.37
C THR A 76 3.50 5.50 8.16
N ASP A 77 3.09 6.28 9.17
CA ASP A 77 1.94 7.18 9.04
C ASP A 77 2.16 8.21 7.93
N ALA A 78 3.37 8.74 7.81
CA ALA A 78 3.73 9.68 6.77
C ALA A 78 3.56 9.07 5.36
N GLN A 79 3.97 7.82 5.16
CA GLN A 79 3.79 7.10 3.90
C GLN A 79 2.32 6.83 3.56
N ILE A 80 1.49 6.52 4.56
CA ILE A 80 0.05 6.32 4.38
C ILE A 80 -0.64 7.66 4.05
N LEU A 81 -0.33 8.71 4.79
CA LEU A 81 -0.91 10.04 4.57
C LEU A 81 -0.50 10.62 3.21
N GLU A 82 0.70 10.32 2.74
CA GLU A 82 1.14 10.73 1.41
C GLU A 82 0.35 10.01 0.30
N GLU A 83 0.00 8.71 0.48
CA GLU A 83 -0.94 7.99 -0.39
C GLU A 83 -2.32 8.66 -0.38
N HIS A 84 -2.85 8.98 0.82
CA HIS A 84 -4.15 9.63 0.97
C HIS A 84 -4.19 10.98 0.25
N SER A 85 -3.15 11.79 0.43
CA SER A 85 -3.03 13.10 -0.22
C SER A 85 -3.01 12.98 -1.75
N PHE A 86 -2.28 12.00 -2.28
CA PHE A 86 -2.23 11.79 -3.74
C PHE A 86 -3.59 11.36 -4.31
N VAL A 87 -4.30 10.45 -3.64
CA VAL A 87 -5.65 10.05 -4.09
C VAL A 87 -6.63 11.21 -3.99
N GLN A 88 -6.52 12.05 -2.96
CA GLN A 88 -7.31 13.27 -2.83
C GLN A 88 -7.04 14.24 -3.99
N GLU A 89 -5.78 14.47 -4.34
CA GLU A 89 -5.40 15.30 -5.49
C GLU A 89 -5.97 14.77 -6.81
N LEU A 90 -5.99 13.44 -7.00
CA LEU A 90 -6.62 12.82 -8.17
C LEU A 90 -8.12 13.10 -8.20
N ALA A 91 -8.82 12.98 -7.07
CA ALA A 91 -10.25 13.23 -6.96
C ALA A 91 -10.59 14.70 -7.25
N GLU A 92 -9.81 15.65 -6.73
CA GLU A 92 -9.96 17.09 -7.00
C GLU A 92 -9.78 17.45 -8.48
N ARG A 93 -9.06 16.62 -9.22
CA ARG A 93 -8.87 16.75 -10.68
C ARG A 93 -9.86 15.90 -11.49
N GLU A 94 -10.95 15.44 -10.86
CA GLU A 94 -12.00 14.62 -11.48
C GLU A 94 -11.45 13.32 -12.11
N ILE A 95 -10.37 12.77 -11.54
CA ILE A 95 -9.87 11.44 -11.88
C ILE A 95 -10.51 10.46 -10.91
N PRO A 96 -11.26 9.44 -11.39
CA PRO A 96 -11.91 8.49 -10.51
C PRO A 96 -10.92 7.79 -9.60
N GLY A 97 -11.04 8.05 -8.31
CA GLY A 97 -10.30 7.43 -7.23
C GLY A 97 -11.17 7.43 -5.98
N VAL A 98 -11.00 6.43 -5.13
CA VAL A 98 -11.73 6.36 -3.86
C VAL A 98 -10.85 6.95 -2.78
N SER A 99 -11.07 8.23 -2.45
CA SER A 99 -10.34 8.90 -1.38
C SER A 99 -10.88 8.49 -0.01
N PRO A 100 -10.03 8.42 1.03
CA PRO A 100 -10.49 8.22 2.38
C PRO A 100 -11.38 9.37 2.84
N ILE A 101 -12.35 9.06 3.68
CA ILE A 101 -13.24 10.05 4.30
C ILE A 101 -12.45 10.82 5.34
N ILE A 102 -12.50 12.15 5.25
CA ILE A 102 -11.98 13.03 6.29
C ILE A 102 -13.11 13.28 7.27
N LEU A 103 -12.96 12.80 8.49
CA LEU A 103 -13.96 12.95 9.54
C LEU A 103 -13.89 14.32 10.23
N GLU A 104 -14.76 14.58 11.20
CA GLU A 104 -14.84 15.87 11.93
C GLU A 104 -13.52 16.27 12.60
N ASN A 105 -12.72 15.28 13.02
CA ASN A 105 -11.36 15.49 13.56
C ASN A 105 -10.33 15.92 12.49
N LYS A 106 -10.73 16.10 11.24
CA LYS A 106 -9.91 16.46 10.08
C LYS A 106 -8.80 15.45 9.75
N GLN A 107 -8.98 14.21 10.13
CA GLN A 107 -8.03 13.12 9.85
C GLN A 107 -8.61 12.13 8.85
N SER A 108 -7.75 11.59 8.01
CA SER A 108 -8.04 10.50 7.07
C SER A 108 -7.41 9.17 7.52
N LEU A 109 -6.47 9.21 8.46
CA LEU A 109 -5.84 8.07 9.09
C LEU A 109 -6.17 8.07 10.59
N HIS A 110 -6.66 6.95 11.08
CA HIS A 110 -7.08 6.75 12.45
C HIS A 110 -6.27 5.64 13.11
N SER A 111 -6.23 5.64 14.43
CA SER A 111 -5.61 4.59 15.24
C SER A 111 -6.59 4.07 16.27
N PHE A 112 -6.61 2.76 16.44
CA PHE A 112 -7.31 2.11 17.54
C PHE A 112 -6.42 0.99 18.05
N GLU A 113 -6.04 1.07 19.33
CA GLU A 113 -5.02 0.20 19.92
C GLU A 113 -3.74 0.18 19.03
N ASP A 114 -3.31 -1.01 18.58
CA ASP A 114 -2.11 -1.19 17.75
C ASP A 114 -2.40 -1.12 16.23
N PHE A 115 -3.65 -0.85 15.85
CA PHE A 115 -4.07 -0.86 14.46
C PHE A 115 -4.29 0.55 13.92
N ARG A 116 -3.76 0.81 12.74
CA ARG A 116 -4.06 2.00 11.94
C ARG A 116 -5.07 1.64 10.87
N PHE A 117 -6.02 2.52 10.64
CA PHE A 117 -7.06 2.31 9.64
C PHE A 117 -7.51 3.61 8.98
N ALA A 118 -8.12 3.47 7.82
CA ALA A 118 -8.79 4.56 7.12
C ALA A 118 -10.18 4.10 6.68
N ILE A 119 -11.08 5.05 6.55
CA ILE A 119 -12.47 4.83 6.20
C ILE A 119 -12.72 5.41 4.81
N TYR A 120 -13.39 4.65 3.97
CA TYR A 120 -13.67 5.00 2.59
C TYR A 120 -15.17 4.92 2.31
N PRO A 121 -15.69 5.73 1.39
CA PRO A 121 -17.05 5.53 0.90
C PRO A 121 -17.15 4.19 0.16
N LYS A 122 -18.27 3.50 0.28
CA LYS A 122 -18.53 2.30 -0.50
C LYS A 122 -18.80 2.68 -1.96
N GLN A 123 -17.87 2.33 -2.84
CA GLN A 123 -18.03 2.49 -4.29
C GLN A 123 -18.35 1.14 -4.93
N GLY A 124 -19.36 1.12 -5.78
CA GLY A 124 -19.65 -0.02 -6.64
C GLY A 124 -18.80 0.00 -7.90
N GLY A 125 -18.64 -1.14 -8.54
CA GLY A 125 -17.93 -1.23 -9.81
C GLY A 125 -17.86 -2.67 -10.32
N ARG A 126 -17.52 -2.81 -11.59
CA ARG A 126 -17.23 -4.09 -12.23
C ARG A 126 -15.81 -4.07 -12.78
N ALA A 127 -15.17 -5.21 -12.81
CA ALA A 127 -13.91 -5.37 -13.53
C ALA A 127 -14.14 -5.02 -15.02
N PRO A 128 -13.23 -4.28 -15.66
CA PRO A 128 -13.35 -3.97 -17.07
C PRO A 128 -13.24 -5.25 -17.91
N GLU A 129 -14.09 -5.39 -18.92
CA GLU A 129 -14.03 -6.47 -19.89
C GLU A 129 -13.03 -6.07 -20.98
N LEU A 130 -11.82 -6.64 -20.95
CA LEU A 130 -10.70 -6.22 -21.80
C LEU A 130 -10.93 -6.56 -23.29
N GLU A 131 -11.82 -7.48 -23.58
CA GLU A 131 -12.19 -7.90 -24.94
C GLU A 131 -13.11 -6.89 -25.64
N GLN A 132 -13.74 -5.99 -24.89
CA GLN A 132 -14.59 -4.97 -25.51
C GLN A 132 -13.74 -3.92 -26.23
N ALA A 133 -14.16 -3.58 -27.45
CA ALA A 133 -13.58 -2.48 -28.20
C ALA A 133 -13.60 -1.18 -27.37
N ASN A 134 -12.52 -0.45 -27.38
CA ASN A 134 -12.31 0.80 -26.64
C ASN A 134 -12.01 0.67 -25.12
N THR A 135 -12.17 -0.49 -24.48
CA THR A 135 -11.86 -0.63 -23.05
C THR A 135 -10.39 -0.34 -22.76
N LEU A 136 -9.48 -0.89 -23.55
CA LEU A 136 -8.04 -0.65 -23.40
C LEU A 136 -7.67 0.82 -23.64
N GLU A 137 -8.28 1.47 -24.62
CA GLU A 137 -8.07 2.90 -24.89
C GLU A 137 -8.56 3.74 -23.71
N TRP A 138 -9.70 3.41 -23.16
CA TRP A 138 -10.29 4.10 -22.02
C TRP A 138 -9.42 3.96 -20.77
N ILE A 139 -8.96 2.73 -20.46
CA ILE A 139 -8.00 2.48 -19.37
C ILE A 139 -6.71 3.28 -19.59
N GLY A 140 -6.18 3.27 -20.82
CA GLY A 140 -4.98 4.03 -21.17
C GLY A 140 -5.14 5.54 -20.95
N ARG A 141 -6.29 6.11 -21.28
CA ARG A 141 -6.61 7.53 -21.01
C ARG A 141 -6.63 7.83 -19.52
N PHE A 142 -7.21 6.96 -18.68
CA PHE A 142 -7.20 7.14 -17.23
C PHE A 142 -5.78 7.05 -16.67
N LEU A 143 -5.01 6.05 -17.05
CA LEU A 143 -3.61 5.93 -16.64
C LEU A 143 -2.81 7.16 -17.06
N GLY A 144 -2.99 7.65 -18.29
CA GLY A 144 -2.34 8.88 -18.77
C GLY A 144 -2.67 10.11 -17.92
N ARG A 145 -3.92 10.24 -17.46
CA ARG A 145 -4.32 11.33 -16.55
C ARG A 145 -3.67 11.20 -15.18
N ILE A 146 -3.65 9.99 -14.61
CA ILE A 146 -2.97 9.70 -13.34
C ILE A 146 -1.49 10.02 -13.45
N HIS A 147 -0.82 9.58 -14.54
CA HIS A 147 0.58 9.87 -14.80
C HIS A 147 0.86 11.38 -14.92
N ALA A 148 -0.01 12.13 -15.57
CA ALA A 148 0.13 13.58 -15.70
C ALA A 148 0.13 14.27 -14.33
N VAL A 149 -0.76 13.85 -13.44
CA VAL A 149 -0.77 14.34 -12.04
C VAL A 149 0.45 13.84 -11.26
N GLY A 150 0.77 12.56 -11.39
CA GLY A 150 1.93 11.95 -10.72
C GLY A 150 3.26 12.60 -11.09
N ALA A 151 3.36 13.14 -12.32
CA ALA A 151 4.56 13.80 -12.82
C ALA A 151 4.79 15.23 -12.29
N ILE A 152 3.84 15.82 -11.55
CA ILE A 152 3.94 17.19 -11.03
C ILE A 152 5.00 17.27 -9.93
N GLU A 153 5.03 16.29 -9.04
CA GLU A 153 6.00 16.17 -7.94
C GLU A 153 6.26 14.71 -7.61
N ASN A 154 7.29 14.42 -6.83
CA ASN A 154 7.61 13.07 -6.36
C ASN A 154 7.05 12.84 -4.97
N PHE A 155 6.84 11.57 -4.59
CA PHE A 155 6.67 11.20 -3.20
C PHE A 155 7.96 11.49 -2.42
N ARG A 156 7.82 11.88 -1.15
CA ARG A 156 8.93 12.17 -0.23
C ARG A 156 9.18 11.04 0.74
N GLU A 157 8.10 10.38 1.16
CA GLU A 157 8.10 9.35 2.19
C GLU A 157 7.98 7.94 1.61
N ARG A 158 7.25 7.77 0.51
CA ARG A 158 7.06 6.48 -0.14
C ARG A 158 8.32 6.08 -0.93
N PRO A 159 8.69 4.78 -0.90
CA PRO A 159 9.90 4.31 -1.57
C PRO A 159 9.79 4.48 -3.10
N ALA A 160 10.88 4.88 -3.72
CA ALA A 160 11.01 4.87 -5.16
C ALA A 160 11.24 3.45 -5.70
N LEU A 161 10.66 3.11 -6.85
CA LEU A 161 10.92 1.86 -7.54
C LEU A 161 12.29 1.95 -8.24
N ASN A 162 13.33 1.50 -7.57
CA ASN A 162 14.69 1.45 -8.09
C ASN A 162 15.36 0.11 -7.76
N ILE A 163 16.58 -0.09 -8.24
CA ILE A 163 17.32 -1.36 -8.07
C ILE A 163 17.64 -1.59 -6.59
N GLU A 164 18.00 -0.54 -5.86
CA GLU A 164 18.35 -0.65 -4.44
C GLU A 164 17.16 -1.14 -3.61
N THR A 165 16.03 -0.41 -3.66
CA THR A 165 14.88 -0.67 -2.78
C THR A 165 14.08 -1.92 -3.16
N PHE A 166 14.05 -2.30 -4.44
CA PHE A 166 13.27 -3.45 -4.92
C PHE A 166 14.12 -4.65 -5.38
N GLY A 167 15.43 -4.52 -5.38
CA GLY A 167 16.36 -5.57 -5.77
C GLY A 167 17.39 -5.90 -4.70
N GLU A 168 18.33 -4.97 -4.44
CA GLU A 168 19.47 -5.23 -3.57
C GLU A 168 19.07 -5.41 -2.10
N GLU A 169 18.25 -4.50 -1.55
CA GLU A 169 17.80 -4.60 -0.16
C GLU A 169 17.02 -5.89 0.12
N PRO A 170 16.01 -6.30 -0.68
CA PRO A 170 15.34 -7.58 -0.51
C PRO A 170 16.30 -8.77 -0.65
N ARG A 171 17.25 -8.71 -1.60
CA ARG A 171 18.27 -9.74 -1.75
C ARG A 171 19.10 -9.90 -0.48
N LEU A 172 19.64 -8.81 0.05
CA LEU A 172 20.44 -8.81 1.27
C LEU A 172 19.64 -9.30 2.48
N TYR A 173 18.38 -8.86 2.59
CA TYR A 173 17.47 -9.29 3.66
C TYR A 173 17.25 -10.81 3.66
N LEU A 174 16.95 -11.38 2.49
CA LEU A 174 16.73 -12.83 2.35
C LEU A 174 17.99 -13.64 2.62
N LEU A 175 19.16 -13.14 2.23
CA LEU A 175 20.45 -13.81 2.48
C LEU A 175 20.90 -13.74 3.94
N ALA A 176 20.62 -12.63 4.62
CA ALA A 176 20.95 -12.46 6.04
C ALA A 176 20.02 -13.25 6.96
N GLY A 177 18.76 -13.49 6.56
CA GLY A 177 17.78 -14.25 7.32
C GLY A 177 17.86 -15.76 7.06
N HIS A 178 17.07 -16.52 7.81
CA HIS A 178 16.91 -17.96 7.64
C HIS A 178 15.75 -18.34 6.70
N PHE A 179 15.51 -17.50 5.68
CA PHE A 179 14.40 -17.70 4.75
C PHE A 179 14.71 -18.69 3.64
N LEU A 180 15.99 -18.81 3.30
CA LEU A 180 16.44 -19.69 2.21
C LEU A 180 17.02 -20.99 2.80
N PRO A 181 16.58 -22.16 2.30
CA PRO A 181 17.24 -23.44 2.61
C PRO A 181 18.72 -23.38 2.25
N ALA A 182 19.57 -24.00 3.10
CA ALA A 182 21.02 -23.90 2.93
C ALA A 182 21.51 -24.47 1.59
N ASP A 183 20.89 -25.52 1.11
CA ASP A 183 21.19 -26.20 -0.16
C ASP A 183 20.76 -25.40 -1.39
N LEU A 184 19.83 -24.45 -1.26
CA LEU A 184 19.35 -23.60 -2.36
C LEU A 184 20.01 -22.23 -2.37
N LYS A 185 20.69 -21.82 -1.32
CA LYS A 185 21.20 -20.46 -1.13
C LYS A 185 22.11 -20.00 -2.26
N ASP A 186 23.07 -20.84 -2.68
CA ASP A 186 24.03 -20.47 -3.74
C ASP A 186 23.36 -20.41 -5.12
N ALA A 187 22.50 -21.37 -5.44
CA ALA A 187 21.75 -21.37 -6.69
C ALA A 187 20.79 -20.15 -6.77
N TRP A 188 20.08 -19.85 -5.69
CA TRP A 188 19.22 -18.68 -5.60
C TRP A 188 20.01 -17.38 -5.78
N SER A 189 21.15 -17.24 -5.09
CA SER A 189 22.01 -16.05 -5.19
C SER A 189 22.47 -15.82 -6.62
N SER A 190 22.94 -16.88 -7.30
CA SER A 190 23.40 -16.81 -8.69
C SER A 190 22.29 -16.33 -9.63
N VAL A 191 21.07 -16.86 -9.49
CA VAL A 191 19.92 -16.46 -10.32
C VAL A 191 19.54 -15.00 -10.07
N VAL A 192 19.47 -14.57 -8.79
CA VAL A 192 19.14 -13.19 -8.44
C VAL A 192 20.22 -12.22 -8.93
N ASP A 193 21.50 -12.57 -8.81
CA ASP A 193 22.60 -11.73 -9.31
C ASP A 193 22.52 -11.52 -10.82
N GLN A 194 22.21 -12.57 -11.59
CA GLN A 194 21.98 -12.47 -13.03
C GLN A 194 20.74 -11.62 -13.35
N ALA A 195 19.65 -11.77 -12.62
CA ALA A 195 18.45 -10.97 -12.81
C ALA A 195 18.72 -9.48 -12.53
N LEU A 196 19.41 -9.16 -11.43
CA LEU A 196 19.78 -7.78 -11.09
C LEU A 196 20.75 -7.18 -12.13
N LEU A 197 21.68 -7.96 -12.65
CA LEU A 197 22.55 -7.52 -13.76
C LEU A 197 21.71 -7.16 -14.99
N GLY A 198 20.75 -7.99 -15.36
CA GLY A 198 19.83 -7.72 -16.48
C GLY A 198 18.99 -6.46 -16.25
N VAL A 199 18.51 -6.25 -15.02
CA VAL A 199 17.76 -5.03 -14.65
C VAL A 199 18.67 -3.79 -14.78
N ARG A 200 19.92 -3.81 -14.29
CA ARG A 200 20.86 -2.70 -14.44
C ARG A 200 21.08 -2.34 -15.91
N GLN A 201 21.30 -3.36 -16.76
CA GLN A 201 21.45 -3.14 -18.21
C GLN A 201 20.20 -2.53 -18.85
N CYS A 202 19.00 -2.84 -18.35
CA CYS A 202 17.76 -2.20 -18.81
C CYS A 202 17.73 -0.72 -18.42
N TYR A 203 18.10 -0.37 -17.19
CA TYR A 203 18.20 1.02 -16.74
C TYR A 203 19.24 1.81 -17.53
N GLU A 204 20.43 1.23 -17.77
CA GLU A 204 21.48 1.86 -18.58
C GLU A 204 21.01 2.14 -20.01
N ARG A 205 20.31 1.19 -20.65
CA ARG A 205 19.74 1.39 -21.99
C ARG A 205 18.61 2.43 -22.03
N ALA A 206 17.83 2.52 -20.96
CA ALA A 206 16.74 3.50 -20.88
C ALA A 206 17.24 4.93 -20.72
N GLY A 207 18.47 5.12 -20.20
CA GLY A 207 19.02 6.43 -19.91
C GLY A 207 18.34 7.11 -18.74
N GLU A 208 18.07 8.41 -18.84
CA GLU A 208 17.41 9.17 -17.78
C GLU A 208 15.94 8.75 -17.65
N ILE A 209 15.56 8.26 -16.47
CA ILE A 209 14.20 7.81 -16.15
C ILE A 209 13.52 8.87 -15.29
N LYS A 210 12.38 9.38 -15.78
CA LYS A 210 11.54 10.28 -15.02
C LYS A 210 10.66 9.49 -14.06
N MET A 211 10.90 9.63 -12.76
CA MET A 211 10.05 9.06 -11.72
C MET A 211 8.76 9.87 -11.57
N ILE A 212 7.66 9.19 -11.33
CA ILE A 212 6.34 9.79 -11.09
C ILE A 212 5.67 9.09 -9.91
N ARG A 213 4.70 9.76 -9.29
CA ARG A 213 3.82 9.14 -8.27
C ARG A 213 2.79 8.23 -8.94
N LEU A 214 2.57 7.05 -8.33
CA LEU A 214 1.52 6.10 -8.71
C LEU A 214 0.89 5.46 -7.48
#